data_4cea8cf8f9d95e79be43989d2dda6ff9
#
_entry.id   4cea8cf8f9d95e79be43989d2dda6ff9
#
_cell.length_a   1.000
_cell.length_b   1.000
_cell.length_c   1.000
_cell.angle_alpha   90.00
_cell.angle_beta   90.00
_cell.angle_gamma   90.00
#
_symmetry.space_group_name_H-M   'P 1'
#
loop_
_entity.id
_entity.type
_entity.pdbx_description
1 polymer ?
#
loop_
_entity_poly.entity_id
_entity_poly.type
_entity_poly.pdbx_seq_one_letter_code
_entity_poly.pdbx_strand_id
1 'polypeptide(L)'
;MTWSVLEALFRNWAIVAIVSTVATLVVVPALVLMKYVRISLNIMRTTRPPLSRSPLDFDRLVGEPVSFATYDGLRLCGMMIPANPRVPRRGLIVFAHEFCADMYSCARYCRPLQEAGYDVFAFDFRGHGQSDNDPDYSPRQWVSDREVADLRGAVAYVTEWLEQRGFARQIGLFGISRGACAGILAAAENPDIRVIVSDGAFSTDRTIEHFMKRWAYIFAKVRIVYENHHPAFWRFLRWSMMHFARRQFRCAFPSVRKAIQRMTPRPTLFIHGEKDSYLPVEQSRLLYALAAQPKFLWVAPDARHNQAVAVHPELYTRLTVDFLDRHLAALAPELRDMPSGRNAVPRTSRPLAASLATSR
;
A
#
# COMPACT_ATOMS: atom_id res chain seq x y z
N MET A 1 33.83 40.74 -52.29
CA MET A 1 32.76 39.96 -51.59
C MET A 1 31.51 40.83 -51.62
N THR A 2 30.46 40.39 -52.32
CA THR A 2 29.24 41.20 -52.50
C THR A 2 28.42 41.22 -51.24
N TRP A 3 27.71 42.32 -50.96
CA TRP A 3 26.83 42.51 -49.80
C TRP A 3 25.87 41.32 -49.62
N SER A 4 25.37 40.73 -50.69
CA SER A 4 24.48 39.58 -50.70
C SER A 4 25.10 38.29 -50.14
N VAL A 5 26.40 38.08 -50.29
CA VAL A 5 27.13 36.94 -49.71
C VAL A 5 27.31 37.11 -48.18
N LEU A 6 27.59 38.35 -47.76
CA LEU A 6 27.68 38.67 -46.35
C LEU A 6 26.32 38.51 -45.64
N GLU A 7 25.25 38.98 -46.22
CA GLU A 7 23.90 38.82 -45.70
C GLU A 7 23.48 37.32 -45.60
N ALA A 8 23.83 36.52 -46.62
CA ALA A 8 23.55 35.07 -46.62
C ALA A 8 24.37 34.37 -45.51
N LEU A 9 25.64 34.75 -45.34
CA LEU A 9 26.47 34.23 -44.25
C LEU A 9 25.93 34.61 -42.87
N PHE A 10 25.59 35.89 -42.66
CA PHE A 10 25.00 36.35 -41.39
C PHE A 10 23.69 35.65 -41.11
N ARG A 11 22.81 35.46 -42.08
CA ARG A 11 21.54 34.73 -41.91
C ARG A 11 21.78 33.28 -41.54
N ASN A 12 22.74 32.62 -42.17
CA ASN A 12 23.09 31.23 -41.84
C ASN A 12 23.68 31.10 -40.43
N TRP A 13 24.54 32.03 -40.01
CA TRP A 13 25.07 32.07 -38.66
C TRP A 13 24.00 32.36 -37.62
N ALA A 14 23.05 33.24 -37.90
CA ALA A 14 21.92 33.50 -37.02
C ALA A 14 21.03 32.23 -36.83
N ILE A 15 20.76 31.52 -37.93
CA ILE A 15 20.03 30.24 -37.86
C ILE A 15 20.79 29.21 -37.04
N VAL A 16 22.10 29.06 -37.27
CA VAL A 16 22.94 28.12 -36.48
C VAL A 16 22.96 28.53 -35.02
N ALA A 17 23.06 29.79 -34.69
CA ALA A 17 23.04 30.29 -33.32
C ALA A 17 21.69 30.01 -32.63
N ILE A 18 20.58 30.26 -33.32
CA ILE A 18 19.23 29.96 -32.82
C ILE A 18 19.05 28.46 -32.58
N VAL A 19 19.41 27.63 -33.55
CA VAL A 19 19.30 26.16 -33.45
C VAL A 19 20.19 25.65 -32.31
N SER A 20 21.44 26.13 -32.19
CA SER A 20 22.33 25.74 -31.09
C SER A 20 21.81 26.17 -29.74
N THR A 21 21.25 27.38 -29.66
CA THR A 21 20.65 27.89 -28.40
C THR A 21 19.41 27.05 -28.01
N VAL A 22 18.52 26.79 -28.96
CA VAL A 22 17.34 25.91 -28.72
C VAL A 22 17.79 24.51 -28.34
N ALA A 23 18.76 23.94 -29.05
CA ALA A 23 19.30 22.62 -28.73
C ALA A 23 19.88 22.60 -27.32
N THR A 24 20.64 23.59 -26.93
CA THR A 24 21.22 23.68 -25.57
C THR A 24 20.16 23.89 -24.51
N LEU A 25 19.22 24.78 -24.72
CA LEU A 25 18.18 25.11 -23.74
C LEU A 25 17.08 24.04 -23.61
N VAL A 26 16.88 23.19 -24.62
CA VAL A 26 15.83 22.16 -24.62
C VAL A 26 16.42 20.76 -24.51
N VAL A 27 17.36 20.42 -25.38
CA VAL A 27 17.89 19.04 -25.46
C VAL A 27 18.72 18.68 -24.22
N VAL A 28 19.60 19.58 -23.79
CA VAL A 28 20.46 19.31 -22.61
C VAL A 28 19.62 19.12 -21.34
N PRO A 29 18.66 20.00 -21.00
CA PRO A 29 17.77 19.77 -19.84
C PRO A 29 16.93 18.50 -20.01
N ALA A 30 16.46 18.17 -21.21
CA ALA A 30 15.71 16.94 -21.46
C ALA A 30 16.56 15.67 -21.22
N LEU A 31 17.81 15.66 -21.67
CA LEU A 31 18.75 14.56 -21.43
C LEU A 31 19.09 14.43 -19.93
N VAL A 32 19.31 15.54 -19.25
CA VAL A 32 19.55 15.58 -17.80
C VAL A 32 18.33 15.06 -17.06
N LEU A 33 17.13 15.51 -17.41
CA LEU A 33 15.87 15.02 -16.84
C LEU A 33 15.74 13.50 -17.05
N MET A 34 15.97 13.01 -18.28
CA MET A 34 15.87 11.60 -18.60
C MET A 34 16.88 10.76 -17.81
N LYS A 35 18.11 11.25 -17.61
CA LYS A 35 19.11 10.62 -16.76
C LYS A 35 18.60 10.47 -15.32
N TYR A 36 18.07 11.53 -14.72
CA TYR A 36 17.56 11.50 -13.36
C TYR A 36 16.31 10.63 -13.22
N VAL A 37 15.41 10.66 -14.20
CA VAL A 37 14.25 9.74 -14.24
C VAL A 37 14.73 8.30 -14.26
N ARG A 38 15.70 7.93 -15.11
CA ARG A 38 16.26 6.57 -15.17
C ARG A 38 16.88 6.13 -13.83
N ILE A 39 17.68 7.01 -13.21
CA ILE A 39 18.27 6.74 -11.89
C ILE A 39 17.16 6.50 -10.85
N SER A 40 16.17 7.38 -10.80
CA SER A 40 15.05 7.28 -9.86
C SER A 40 14.22 6.01 -10.08
N LEU A 41 13.96 5.63 -11.33
CA LEU A 41 13.27 4.38 -11.68
C LEU A 41 14.08 3.15 -11.25
N ASN A 42 15.39 3.18 -11.43
CA ASN A 42 16.25 2.09 -10.97
C ASN A 42 16.22 1.95 -9.45
N ILE A 43 16.31 3.07 -8.72
CA ILE A 43 16.19 3.07 -7.26
C ILE A 43 14.80 2.56 -6.85
N MET A 44 13.73 3.05 -7.49
CA MET A 44 12.37 2.58 -7.23
C MET A 44 12.22 1.06 -7.44
N ARG A 45 12.96 0.48 -8.38
CA ARG A 45 12.98 -0.96 -8.67
C ARG A 45 13.77 -1.76 -7.65
N THR A 46 14.92 -1.25 -7.21
CA THR A 46 15.92 -2.02 -6.44
C THR A 46 15.84 -1.78 -4.93
N THR A 47 15.27 -0.65 -4.50
CA THR A 47 15.17 -0.34 -3.06
C THR A 47 14.17 -1.27 -2.38
N ARG A 48 14.62 -1.90 -1.30
CA ARG A 48 13.81 -2.70 -0.40
C ARG A 48 13.80 -2.06 0.98
N PRO A 49 12.66 -2.01 1.66
CA PRO A 49 12.62 -1.58 3.05
C PRO A 49 13.40 -2.57 3.92
N PRO A 50 14.07 -2.10 4.97
CA PRO A 50 14.64 -2.99 5.94
C PRO A 50 13.50 -3.71 6.67
N LEU A 51 13.39 -5.03 6.52
CA LEU A 51 12.57 -5.83 7.41
C LEU A 51 13.27 -5.87 8.77
N SER A 52 12.58 -5.43 9.80
CA SER A 52 13.11 -5.44 11.16
C SER A 52 13.12 -6.85 11.77
N ARG A 53 12.28 -7.73 11.27
CA ARG A 53 12.11 -9.12 11.69
C ARG A 53 11.57 -9.95 10.53
N SER A 54 12.01 -11.20 10.43
CA SER A 54 11.44 -12.18 9.52
C SER A 54 10.07 -12.70 10.05
N PRO A 55 9.11 -13.04 9.19
CA PRO A 55 7.92 -13.79 9.62
C PRO A 55 8.26 -15.11 10.34
N LEU A 56 9.43 -15.68 10.09
CA LEU A 56 9.92 -16.90 10.75
C LEU A 56 10.38 -16.71 12.20
N ASP A 57 10.57 -15.47 12.64
CA ASP A 57 11.00 -15.13 14.01
C ASP A 57 9.85 -15.21 15.03
N PHE A 58 8.64 -15.52 14.60
CA PHE A 58 7.44 -15.58 15.43
C PHE A 58 6.79 -16.95 15.38
N ASP A 59 6.27 -17.41 16.52
CA ASP A 59 5.40 -18.56 16.57
C ASP A 59 4.18 -18.32 15.67
N ARG A 60 3.94 -19.20 14.73
CA ARG A 60 2.84 -19.05 13.78
C ARG A 60 1.50 -19.16 14.48
N LEU A 61 0.54 -18.37 14.03
CA LEU A 61 -0.86 -18.62 14.35
C LEU A 61 -1.33 -19.82 13.50
N VAL A 62 -2.16 -20.65 14.10
CA VAL A 62 -2.71 -21.83 13.42
C VAL A 62 -4.07 -21.45 12.83
N GLY A 63 -4.26 -21.75 11.56
CA GLY A 63 -5.48 -21.49 10.84
C GLY A 63 -5.71 -22.52 9.74
N GLU A 64 -6.87 -22.44 9.13
CA GLU A 64 -7.26 -23.26 7.99
C GLU A 64 -6.70 -22.64 6.70
N PRO A 65 -5.86 -23.38 5.94
CA PRO A 65 -5.33 -22.87 4.67
C PRO A 65 -6.46 -22.74 3.64
N VAL A 66 -6.46 -21.63 2.92
CA VAL A 66 -7.43 -21.36 1.86
C VAL A 66 -6.73 -20.85 0.61
N SER A 67 -7.37 -21.01 -0.53
CA SER A 67 -6.95 -20.34 -1.76
C SER A 67 -8.15 -19.73 -2.46
N PHE A 68 -7.95 -18.59 -3.11
CA PHE A 68 -8.97 -17.85 -3.81
C PHE A 68 -8.38 -17.19 -5.06
N ALA A 69 -9.22 -16.81 -6.00
CA ALA A 69 -8.79 -16.16 -7.23
C ALA A 69 -9.02 -14.65 -7.16
N THR A 70 -8.11 -13.90 -7.75
CA THR A 70 -8.30 -12.48 -8.05
C THR A 70 -9.14 -12.29 -9.30
N TYR A 71 -9.58 -11.07 -9.58
CA TYR A 71 -10.34 -10.76 -10.82
C TYR A 71 -9.54 -11.02 -12.10
N ASP A 72 -8.22 -10.94 -12.04
CA ASP A 72 -7.32 -11.24 -13.16
C ASP A 72 -6.89 -12.71 -13.20
N GLY A 73 -7.57 -13.58 -12.41
CA GLY A 73 -7.44 -15.03 -12.46
C GLY A 73 -6.23 -15.60 -11.74
N LEU A 74 -5.48 -14.77 -11.01
CA LEU A 74 -4.33 -15.22 -10.24
C LEU A 74 -4.80 -15.93 -8.96
N ARG A 75 -4.20 -17.08 -8.64
CA ARG A 75 -4.47 -17.80 -7.39
C ARG A 75 -3.66 -17.16 -6.25
N LEU A 76 -4.36 -16.76 -5.20
CA LEU A 76 -3.77 -16.33 -3.95
C LEU A 76 -3.99 -17.36 -2.85
N CYS A 77 -3.04 -17.45 -1.94
CA CYS A 77 -3.10 -18.29 -0.76
C CYS A 77 -3.32 -17.44 0.48
N GLY A 78 -4.09 -17.96 1.40
CA GLY A 78 -4.36 -17.33 2.69
C GLY A 78 -4.62 -18.36 3.78
N MET A 79 -4.93 -17.86 4.95
CA MET A 79 -5.21 -18.65 6.12
C MET A 79 -6.34 -18.00 6.93
N MET A 80 -7.38 -18.76 7.23
CA MET A 80 -8.44 -18.36 8.15
C MET A 80 -8.08 -18.84 9.56
N ILE A 81 -7.74 -17.91 10.43
CA ILE A 81 -7.33 -18.16 11.80
C ILE A 81 -8.53 -17.89 12.70
N PRO A 82 -9.09 -18.92 13.36
CA PRO A 82 -10.25 -18.73 14.21
C PRO A 82 -9.90 -17.94 15.48
N ALA A 83 -10.88 -17.18 15.95
CA ALA A 83 -10.82 -16.52 17.24
C ALA A 83 -10.58 -17.53 18.37
N ASN A 84 -10.05 -17.06 19.49
CA ASN A 84 -9.90 -17.89 20.69
C ASN A 84 -11.28 -18.44 21.12
N PRO A 85 -11.47 -19.78 21.18
CA PRO A 85 -12.76 -20.38 21.49
C PRO A 85 -13.22 -20.16 22.94
N ARG A 86 -12.37 -19.65 23.80
CA ARG A 86 -12.67 -19.42 25.21
C ARG A 86 -13.32 -18.05 25.48
N VAL A 87 -13.39 -17.20 24.46
CA VAL A 87 -14.00 -15.86 24.57
C VAL A 87 -15.06 -15.67 23.49
N PRO A 88 -16.05 -14.80 23.71
CA PRO A 88 -17.04 -14.49 22.70
C PRO A 88 -16.38 -13.94 21.42
N ARG A 89 -16.89 -14.36 20.26
CA ARG A 89 -16.45 -13.87 18.96
C ARG A 89 -16.82 -12.39 18.81
N ARG A 90 -15.87 -11.56 18.32
CA ARG A 90 -16.03 -10.10 18.22
C ARG A 90 -16.10 -9.58 16.79
N GLY A 91 -15.66 -10.35 15.81
CA GLY A 91 -15.64 -9.95 14.42
C GLY A 91 -14.56 -10.65 13.62
N LEU A 92 -14.35 -10.17 12.37
CA LEU A 92 -13.33 -10.69 11.48
C LEU A 92 -12.44 -9.56 10.98
N ILE A 93 -11.14 -9.82 10.94
CA ILE A 93 -10.10 -8.89 10.51
C ILE A 93 -9.37 -9.48 9.31
N VAL A 94 -9.28 -8.72 8.21
CA VAL A 94 -8.40 -9.03 7.09
C VAL A 94 -7.04 -8.38 7.37
N PHE A 95 -6.00 -9.20 7.44
CA PHE A 95 -4.63 -8.75 7.63
C PHE A 95 -3.91 -8.63 6.28
N ALA A 96 -3.33 -7.46 6.02
CA ALA A 96 -2.58 -7.14 4.82
C ALA A 96 -1.11 -6.86 5.18
N HIS A 97 -0.21 -7.77 4.80
CA HIS A 97 1.20 -7.74 5.20
C HIS A 97 2.02 -6.67 4.48
N GLU A 98 3.16 -6.33 5.05
CA GLU A 98 4.16 -5.43 4.49
C GLU A 98 4.91 -6.06 3.31
N PHE A 99 5.64 -5.24 2.54
CA PHE A 99 6.48 -5.72 1.46
C PHE A 99 7.66 -6.58 1.98
N CYS A 100 7.99 -7.63 1.26
CA CYS A 100 8.98 -8.67 1.62
C CYS A 100 8.59 -9.55 2.82
N ALA A 101 7.36 -9.46 3.34
CA ALA A 101 6.80 -10.38 4.31
C ALA A 101 5.81 -11.34 3.63
N ASP A 102 5.10 -12.12 4.42
CA ASP A 102 4.07 -13.04 4.02
C ASP A 102 2.91 -13.04 5.05
N MET A 103 1.89 -13.87 4.83
CA MET A 103 0.72 -13.99 5.71
C MET A 103 1.09 -14.35 7.15
N TYR A 104 2.21 -15.04 7.38
CA TYR A 104 2.62 -15.44 8.73
C TYR A 104 3.09 -14.28 9.58
N SER A 105 3.42 -13.13 8.98
CA SER A 105 3.72 -11.91 9.74
C SER A 105 2.50 -11.44 10.58
N CYS A 106 1.29 -11.91 10.28
CA CYS A 106 0.10 -11.64 11.09
C CYS A 106 0.29 -12.04 12.56
N ALA A 107 1.08 -13.07 12.85
CA ALA A 107 1.32 -13.52 14.22
C ALA A 107 1.90 -12.42 15.11
N ARG A 108 2.74 -11.56 14.54
CA ARG A 108 3.35 -10.42 15.24
C ARG A 108 2.33 -9.37 15.67
N TYR A 109 1.32 -9.13 14.85
CA TYR A 109 0.38 -8.01 15.01
C TYR A 109 -0.99 -8.44 15.52
N CYS A 110 -1.46 -9.62 15.11
CA CYS A 110 -2.83 -10.06 15.29
C CYS A 110 -3.02 -11.13 16.38
N ARG A 111 -1.96 -11.68 16.98
CA ARG A 111 -2.10 -12.63 18.09
C ARG A 111 -2.98 -12.10 19.23
N PRO A 112 -2.77 -10.86 19.73
CA PRO A 112 -3.63 -10.32 20.78
C PRO A 112 -5.09 -10.14 20.33
N LEU A 113 -5.31 -9.89 19.05
CA LEU A 113 -6.66 -9.74 18.48
C LEU A 113 -7.37 -11.11 18.40
N GLN A 114 -6.64 -12.14 17.96
CA GLN A 114 -7.15 -13.52 17.96
C GLN A 114 -7.50 -13.99 19.39
N GLU A 115 -6.64 -13.68 20.35
CA GLU A 115 -6.87 -13.95 21.76
C GLU A 115 -8.06 -13.18 22.33
N ALA A 116 -8.30 -11.95 21.85
CA ALA A 116 -9.44 -11.12 22.25
C ALA A 116 -10.77 -11.52 21.62
N GLY A 117 -10.80 -12.47 20.67
CA GLY A 117 -12.02 -12.98 20.06
C GLY A 117 -12.27 -12.57 18.61
N TYR A 118 -11.26 -12.07 17.90
CA TYR A 118 -11.36 -11.78 16.47
C TYR A 118 -10.87 -12.95 15.64
N ASP A 119 -11.63 -13.33 14.61
CA ASP A 119 -11.07 -14.14 13.54
C ASP A 119 -10.10 -13.29 12.72
N VAL A 120 -9.03 -13.91 12.24
CA VAL A 120 -8.05 -13.24 11.39
C VAL A 120 -7.93 -13.98 10.07
N PHE A 121 -8.21 -13.28 8.98
CA PHE A 121 -7.90 -13.74 7.65
C PHE A 121 -6.60 -13.09 7.19
N ALA A 122 -5.54 -13.87 7.08
CA ALA A 122 -4.26 -13.45 6.55
C ALA A 122 -4.02 -14.08 5.18
N PHE A 123 -3.44 -13.35 4.23
CA PHE A 123 -3.18 -13.85 2.88
C PHE A 123 -1.85 -13.32 2.35
N ASP A 124 -1.30 -14.01 1.38
CA ASP A 124 -0.11 -13.59 0.65
C ASP A 124 -0.50 -12.77 -0.58
N PHE A 125 0.03 -11.56 -0.70
CA PHE A 125 -0.07 -10.81 -1.95
C PHE A 125 0.64 -11.58 -3.09
N ARG A 126 0.26 -11.32 -4.36
CA ARG A 126 0.95 -11.89 -5.53
C ARG A 126 2.47 -11.77 -5.41
N GLY A 127 3.16 -12.84 -5.79
CA GLY A 127 4.63 -12.89 -5.73
C GLY A 127 5.23 -12.91 -4.33
N HIS A 128 4.42 -13.21 -3.31
CA HIS A 128 4.86 -13.44 -1.92
C HIS A 128 4.35 -14.79 -1.42
N GLY A 129 5.07 -15.35 -0.45
CA GLY A 129 4.69 -16.58 0.23
C GLY A 129 4.31 -17.72 -0.70
N GLN A 130 3.07 -18.17 -0.59
CA GLN A 130 2.51 -19.29 -1.35
C GLN A 130 1.58 -18.87 -2.51
N SER A 131 1.35 -17.56 -2.69
CA SER A 131 0.56 -17.01 -3.78
C SER A 131 1.31 -17.05 -5.10
N ASP A 132 0.59 -17.16 -6.21
CA ASP A 132 1.18 -17.22 -7.54
C ASP A 132 1.94 -15.93 -7.89
N ASN A 133 2.95 -16.10 -8.75
CA ASN A 133 3.65 -14.98 -9.35
C ASN A 133 2.86 -14.49 -10.58
N ASP A 134 2.74 -13.18 -10.71
CA ASP A 134 2.22 -12.55 -11.92
C ASP A 134 3.37 -12.47 -12.96
N PRO A 135 3.26 -13.11 -14.14
CA PRO A 135 4.35 -13.13 -15.12
C PRO A 135 4.69 -11.74 -15.67
N ASP A 136 3.73 -10.82 -15.66
CA ASP A 136 3.88 -9.46 -16.17
C ASP A 136 4.21 -8.41 -15.09
N TYR A 137 4.26 -8.82 -13.83
CA TYR A 137 4.44 -7.92 -12.71
C TYR A 137 5.44 -8.47 -11.67
N SER A 138 6.33 -7.63 -11.22
CA SER A 138 7.21 -7.93 -10.09
C SER A 138 6.86 -7.02 -8.91
N PRO A 139 6.51 -7.57 -7.74
CA PRO A 139 6.14 -6.79 -6.57
C PRO A 139 7.23 -5.82 -6.13
N ARG A 140 6.81 -4.67 -5.64
CA ARG A 140 7.68 -3.60 -5.13
C ARG A 140 7.13 -3.07 -3.81
N GLN A 141 7.92 -2.26 -3.14
CA GLN A 141 7.49 -1.58 -1.91
C GLN A 141 6.33 -0.58 -2.13
N TRP A 142 6.17 -0.10 -3.37
CA TRP A 142 5.16 0.89 -3.75
C TRP A 142 3.86 0.18 -4.07
N VAL A 143 2.78 0.58 -3.39
CA VAL A 143 1.46 0.01 -3.68
C VAL A 143 1.05 0.32 -5.12
N SER A 144 0.62 -0.71 -5.84
CA SER A 144 0.10 -0.61 -7.20
C SER A 144 -1.37 -1.07 -7.27
N ASP A 145 -1.97 -0.91 -8.44
CA ASP A 145 -3.29 -1.48 -8.75
C ASP A 145 -3.33 -3.01 -8.60
N ARG A 146 -2.17 -3.68 -8.69
CA ARG A 146 -2.06 -5.14 -8.53
C ARG A 146 -2.30 -5.57 -7.08
N GLU A 147 -1.61 -4.96 -6.11
CA GLU A 147 -1.86 -5.25 -4.69
C GLU A 147 -3.27 -4.84 -4.24
N VAL A 148 -3.83 -3.79 -4.85
CA VAL A 148 -5.23 -3.41 -4.59
C VAL A 148 -6.19 -4.48 -5.12
N ALA A 149 -5.92 -5.04 -6.31
CA ALA A 149 -6.72 -6.14 -6.87
C ALA A 149 -6.64 -7.40 -5.99
N ASP A 150 -5.46 -7.73 -5.47
CA ASP A 150 -5.27 -8.85 -4.55
C ASP A 150 -6.11 -8.70 -3.28
N LEU A 151 -6.02 -7.52 -2.66
CA LEU A 151 -6.79 -7.24 -1.44
C LEU A 151 -8.30 -7.21 -1.71
N ARG A 152 -8.75 -6.73 -2.86
CA ARG A 152 -10.16 -6.84 -3.26
C ARG A 152 -10.61 -8.28 -3.38
N GLY A 153 -9.79 -9.16 -3.97
CA GLY A 153 -10.05 -10.59 -4.02
C GLY A 153 -10.14 -11.21 -2.62
N ALA A 154 -9.23 -10.85 -1.72
CA ALA A 154 -9.24 -11.28 -0.32
C ALA A 154 -10.50 -10.83 0.42
N VAL A 155 -10.91 -9.57 0.24
CA VAL A 155 -12.12 -9.03 0.85
C VAL A 155 -13.38 -9.68 0.27
N ALA A 156 -13.44 -9.92 -1.04
CA ALA A 156 -14.55 -10.62 -1.68
C ALA A 156 -14.69 -12.04 -1.14
N TYR A 157 -13.60 -12.79 -1.02
CA TYR A 157 -13.56 -14.12 -0.42
C TYR A 157 -14.11 -14.12 1.02
N VAL A 158 -13.63 -13.17 1.84
CA VAL A 158 -14.07 -13.04 3.24
C VAL A 158 -15.54 -12.63 3.34
N THR A 159 -16.01 -11.76 2.46
CA THR A 159 -17.43 -11.36 2.41
C THR A 159 -18.32 -12.56 2.11
N GLU A 160 -17.96 -13.35 1.11
CA GLU A 160 -18.68 -14.60 0.78
C GLU A 160 -18.64 -15.60 1.95
N TRP A 161 -17.48 -15.74 2.59
CA TRP A 161 -17.31 -16.60 3.77
C TRP A 161 -18.21 -16.18 4.94
N LEU A 162 -18.37 -14.89 5.19
CA LEU A 162 -19.27 -14.34 6.20
C LEU A 162 -20.75 -14.63 5.85
N GLU A 163 -21.15 -14.38 4.60
CA GLU A 163 -22.51 -14.62 4.12
C GLU A 163 -22.94 -16.08 4.24
N GLN A 164 -22.09 -17.01 3.80
CA GLN A 164 -22.36 -18.45 3.89
C GLN A 164 -22.59 -18.92 5.34
N ARG A 165 -22.14 -18.14 6.32
CA ARG A 165 -22.32 -18.42 7.76
C ARG A 165 -23.39 -17.57 8.42
N GLY A 166 -24.11 -16.75 7.65
CA GLY A 166 -25.15 -15.85 8.16
C GLY A 166 -24.63 -14.66 8.94
N PHE A 167 -23.34 -14.33 8.80
CA PHE A 167 -22.75 -13.17 9.48
C PHE A 167 -22.91 -11.88 8.65
N ALA A 168 -22.99 -10.76 9.35
CA ALA A 168 -22.99 -9.45 8.69
C ALA A 168 -21.67 -9.20 7.92
N ARG A 169 -21.77 -8.53 6.78
CA ARG A 169 -20.62 -8.11 5.96
C ARG A 169 -19.89 -6.94 6.62
N GLN A 170 -19.19 -7.23 7.71
CA GLN A 170 -18.50 -6.24 8.51
C GLN A 170 -17.06 -6.68 8.75
N ILE A 171 -16.14 -6.05 8.05
CA ILE A 171 -14.73 -6.42 8.03
C ILE A 171 -13.91 -5.33 8.68
N GLY A 172 -13.06 -5.70 9.64
CA GLY A 172 -11.93 -4.91 10.07
C GLY A 172 -10.74 -5.12 9.13
N LEU A 173 -10.07 -4.07 8.73
CA LEU A 173 -8.83 -4.16 7.97
C LEU A 173 -7.65 -3.79 8.86
N PHE A 174 -6.63 -4.64 8.88
CA PHE A 174 -5.37 -4.39 9.58
C PHE A 174 -4.22 -4.47 8.56
N GLY A 175 -3.68 -3.32 8.20
CA GLY A 175 -2.63 -3.25 7.19
C GLY A 175 -1.32 -2.68 7.73
N ILE A 176 -0.21 -3.25 7.24
CA ILE A 176 1.14 -2.84 7.61
C ILE A 176 1.84 -2.26 6.38
N SER A 177 2.39 -1.03 6.49
CA SER A 177 3.20 -0.38 5.46
C SER A 177 2.50 -0.40 4.08
N ARG A 178 3.03 -1.12 3.09
CA ARG A 178 2.39 -1.32 1.77
C ARG A 178 1.00 -1.92 1.90
N GLY A 179 0.81 -2.90 2.78
CA GLY A 179 -0.50 -3.49 3.07
C GLY A 179 -1.50 -2.47 3.62
N ALA A 180 -1.06 -1.54 4.46
CA ALA A 180 -1.89 -0.43 4.95
C ALA A 180 -2.30 0.52 3.81
N CYS A 181 -1.39 0.79 2.88
CA CYS A 181 -1.71 1.59 1.70
C CYS A 181 -2.73 0.90 0.79
N ALA A 182 -2.55 -0.40 0.52
CA ALA A 182 -3.52 -1.21 -0.24
C ALA A 182 -4.88 -1.24 0.47
N GLY A 183 -4.86 -1.33 1.79
CA GLY A 183 -6.05 -1.30 2.64
C GLY A 183 -6.88 -0.04 2.50
N ILE A 184 -6.25 1.12 2.59
CA ILE A 184 -6.93 2.41 2.40
C ILE A 184 -7.52 2.52 0.99
N LEU A 185 -6.78 2.04 -0.03
CA LEU A 185 -7.25 2.06 -1.42
C LEU A 185 -8.46 1.14 -1.63
N ALA A 186 -8.42 -0.08 -1.10
CA ALA A 186 -9.53 -1.02 -1.18
C ALA A 186 -10.76 -0.52 -0.39
N ALA A 187 -10.54 0.01 0.82
CA ALA A 187 -11.61 0.53 1.66
C ALA A 187 -12.33 1.74 1.05
N ALA A 188 -11.64 2.55 0.24
CA ALA A 188 -12.27 3.68 -0.46
C ALA A 188 -13.33 3.26 -1.47
N GLU A 189 -13.32 1.99 -1.88
CA GLU A 189 -14.22 1.45 -2.91
C GLU A 189 -15.14 0.35 -2.36
N ASN A 190 -14.84 -0.20 -1.17
CA ASN A 190 -15.63 -1.29 -0.58
C ASN A 190 -16.22 -0.85 0.78
N PRO A 191 -17.56 -0.77 0.88
CA PRO A 191 -18.25 -0.39 2.12
C PRO A 191 -18.22 -1.48 3.20
N ASP A 192 -17.93 -2.74 2.88
CA ASP A 192 -17.90 -3.84 3.84
C ASP A 192 -16.66 -3.75 4.77
N ILE A 193 -15.63 -3.04 4.34
CA ILE A 193 -14.50 -2.67 5.21
C ILE A 193 -14.97 -1.53 6.12
N ARG A 194 -15.34 -1.84 7.34
CA ARG A 194 -15.97 -0.91 8.30
C ARG A 194 -14.98 -0.13 9.14
N VAL A 195 -13.84 -0.72 9.43
CA VAL A 195 -12.83 -0.19 10.35
C VAL A 195 -11.43 -0.45 9.78
N ILE A 196 -10.51 0.49 9.96
CA ILE A 196 -9.14 0.37 9.44
C ILE A 196 -8.13 0.61 10.56
N VAL A 197 -7.21 -0.32 10.75
CA VAL A 197 -5.94 -0.11 11.46
C VAL A 197 -4.84 -0.04 10.43
N SER A 198 -4.10 1.07 10.41
CA SER A 198 -3.13 1.42 9.37
C SER A 198 -1.79 1.75 10.03
N ASP A 199 -0.88 0.78 10.08
CA ASP A 199 0.46 0.97 10.64
C ASP A 199 1.49 1.24 9.52
N GLY A 200 2.15 2.38 9.59
CA GLY A 200 3.19 2.80 8.66
C GLY A 200 2.70 3.12 7.25
N ALA A 201 1.42 3.48 7.05
CA ALA A 201 0.91 3.88 5.74
C ALA A 201 1.56 5.17 5.22
N PHE A 202 1.65 5.26 3.91
CA PHE A 202 2.28 6.40 3.24
C PHE A 202 1.57 6.74 1.92
N SER A 203 1.80 7.96 1.45
CA SER A 203 1.34 8.40 0.14
C SER A 203 2.45 8.24 -0.89
N THR A 204 2.30 7.30 -1.84
CA THR A 204 3.33 6.97 -2.84
C THR A 204 3.88 8.22 -3.53
N ASP A 205 3.01 9.14 -3.96
CA ASP A 205 3.41 10.34 -4.68
C ASP A 205 4.23 11.32 -3.80
N ARG A 206 3.89 11.46 -2.53
CA ARG A 206 4.64 12.32 -1.60
C ARG A 206 5.92 11.69 -1.12
N THR A 207 5.89 10.40 -0.89
CA THR A 207 7.09 9.65 -0.49
C THR A 207 8.13 9.64 -1.61
N ILE A 208 7.71 9.45 -2.86
CA ILE A 208 8.61 9.56 -4.02
C ILE A 208 9.19 10.97 -4.12
N GLU A 209 8.40 12.03 -3.97
CA GLU A 209 8.90 13.42 -3.97
C GLU A 209 9.93 13.65 -2.85
N HIS A 210 9.68 13.12 -1.66
CA HIS A 210 10.62 13.17 -0.53
C HIS A 210 11.94 12.48 -0.88
N PHE A 211 11.90 11.27 -1.41
CA PHE A 211 13.11 10.56 -1.82
C PHE A 211 13.84 11.24 -2.97
N MET A 212 13.13 11.79 -3.94
CA MET A 212 13.77 12.55 -5.04
C MET A 212 14.56 13.75 -4.53
N LYS A 213 14.02 14.51 -3.57
CA LYS A 213 14.73 15.61 -2.93
C LYS A 213 15.96 15.11 -2.16
N ARG A 214 15.80 14.03 -1.39
CA ARG A 214 16.91 13.40 -0.65
C ARG A 214 17.99 12.86 -1.59
N TRP A 215 17.63 12.26 -2.70
CA TRP A 215 18.59 11.77 -3.70
C TRP A 215 19.26 12.91 -4.45
N ALA A 216 18.55 13.97 -4.80
CA ALA A 216 19.15 15.16 -5.38
C ALA A 216 20.23 15.74 -4.46
N TYR A 217 19.97 15.79 -3.15
CA TYR A 217 20.98 16.18 -2.16
C TYR A 217 22.22 15.27 -2.19
N ILE A 218 22.02 13.96 -2.23
CA ILE A 218 23.13 12.98 -2.21
C ILE A 218 23.95 13.02 -3.50
N PHE A 219 23.30 13.11 -4.67
CA PHE A 219 23.97 12.98 -5.96
C PHE A 219 24.47 14.30 -6.54
N ALA A 220 23.77 15.40 -6.30
CA ALA A 220 24.16 16.68 -6.87
C ALA A 220 25.32 17.33 -6.12
N LYS A 221 25.50 17.04 -4.82
CA LYS A 221 26.53 17.63 -3.93
C LYS A 221 26.58 19.18 -3.94
N VAL A 222 25.73 19.83 -4.72
CA VAL A 222 25.67 21.27 -4.91
C VAL A 222 24.33 21.75 -4.37
N ARG A 223 24.38 22.48 -3.27
CA ARG A 223 23.23 22.95 -2.50
C ARG A 223 22.23 23.74 -3.35
N ILE A 224 22.71 24.57 -4.25
CA ILE A 224 21.89 25.39 -5.14
C ILE A 224 21.00 24.55 -6.09
N VAL A 225 21.42 23.33 -6.42
CA VAL A 225 20.69 22.45 -7.36
C VAL A 225 19.43 21.83 -6.73
N TYR A 226 19.33 21.71 -5.41
CA TYR A 226 18.17 21.10 -4.76
C TYR A 226 17.37 22.03 -3.86
N GLU A 227 17.99 23.11 -3.31
CA GLU A 227 17.29 24.04 -2.41
C GLU A 227 16.49 25.12 -3.16
N ASN A 228 16.93 25.54 -4.34
CA ASN A 228 16.35 26.69 -5.05
C ASN A 228 15.36 26.32 -6.17
N HIS A 229 14.98 25.06 -6.32
CA HIS A 229 13.98 24.71 -7.33
C HIS A 229 12.57 25.03 -6.86
N HIS A 230 11.86 25.77 -7.69
CA HIS A 230 10.44 26.06 -7.48
C HIS A 230 9.63 24.74 -7.29
N PRO A 231 8.62 24.69 -6.42
CA PRO A 231 7.80 23.49 -6.20
C PRO A 231 7.22 22.86 -7.47
N ALA A 232 7.00 23.66 -8.53
CA ALA A 232 6.54 23.15 -9.83
C ALA A 232 7.54 22.20 -10.50
N PHE A 233 8.85 22.43 -10.31
CA PHE A 233 9.90 21.55 -10.83
C PHE A 233 9.77 20.13 -10.23
N TRP A 234 9.64 20.04 -8.92
CA TRP A 234 9.48 18.74 -8.23
C TRP A 234 8.19 18.04 -8.61
N ARG A 235 7.09 18.80 -8.80
CA ARG A 235 5.83 18.24 -9.30
C ARG A 235 5.96 17.68 -10.72
N PHE A 236 6.63 18.41 -11.60
CA PHE A 236 6.89 17.97 -12.98
C PHE A 236 7.80 16.75 -13.02
N LEU A 237 8.90 16.74 -12.26
CA LEU A 237 9.83 15.62 -12.19
C LEU A 237 9.13 14.35 -11.64
N ARG A 238 8.34 14.49 -10.58
CA ARG A 238 7.51 13.40 -10.04
C ARG A 238 6.51 12.90 -11.06
N TRP A 239 5.81 13.79 -11.75
CA TRP A 239 4.86 13.42 -12.80
C TRP A 239 5.56 12.64 -13.92
N SER A 240 6.69 13.12 -14.42
CA SER A 240 7.49 12.44 -15.44
C SER A 240 7.93 11.06 -14.96
N MET A 241 8.49 10.97 -13.76
CA MET A 241 8.91 9.70 -13.18
C MET A 241 7.75 8.71 -13.07
N MET A 242 6.60 9.12 -12.54
CA MET A 242 5.42 8.26 -12.41
C MET A 242 4.86 7.83 -13.77
N HIS A 243 4.92 8.71 -14.77
CA HIS A 243 4.51 8.36 -16.13
C HIS A 243 5.39 7.25 -16.73
N PHE A 244 6.72 7.38 -16.61
CA PHE A 244 7.64 6.33 -17.06
C PHE A 244 7.56 5.07 -16.22
N ALA A 245 7.38 5.19 -14.89
CA ALA A 245 7.22 4.05 -13.99
C ALA A 245 6.01 3.18 -14.38
N ARG A 246 4.86 3.80 -14.68
CA ARG A 246 3.66 3.06 -15.13
C ARG A 246 3.93 2.22 -16.37
N ARG A 247 4.64 2.78 -17.36
CA ARG A 247 4.99 2.07 -18.59
C ARG A 247 6.01 0.96 -18.35
N GLN A 248 7.07 1.27 -17.61
CA GLN A 248 8.17 0.33 -17.37
C GLN A 248 7.75 -0.83 -16.47
N PHE A 249 6.90 -0.57 -15.46
CA PHE A 249 6.48 -1.57 -14.49
C PHE A 249 5.13 -2.21 -14.81
N ARG A 250 4.49 -1.79 -15.90
CA ARG A 250 3.19 -2.31 -16.37
C ARG A 250 2.11 -2.31 -15.27
N CYS A 251 2.10 -1.29 -14.43
CA CYS A 251 1.13 -1.12 -13.36
C CYS A 251 0.81 0.35 -13.11
N ALA A 252 -0.34 0.63 -12.53
CA ALA A 252 -0.69 1.96 -12.05
C ALA A 252 -0.31 2.09 -10.56
N PHE A 253 -0.08 3.34 -10.12
CA PHE A 253 0.18 3.67 -8.72
C PHE A 253 -0.95 4.58 -8.24
N PRO A 254 -2.05 4.02 -7.69
CA PRO A 254 -3.18 4.80 -7.23
C PRO A 254 -2.79 5.68 -6.04
N SER A 255 -3.42 6.84 -5.95
CA SER A 255 -3.10 7.81 -4.90
C SER A 255 -3.85 7.51 -3.61
N VAL A 256 -3.14 7.04 -2.59
CA VAL A 256 -3.68 6.81 -1.24
C VAL A 256 -4.29 8.08 -0.66
N ARG A 257 -3.68 9.25 -0.91
CA ARG A 257 -4.22 10.56 -0.51
C ARG A 257 -5.61 10.84 -1.09
N LYS A 258 -5.78 10.62 -2.40
CA LYS A 258 -7.08 10.83 -3.06
C LYS A 258 -8.10 9.80 -2.60
N ALA A 259 -7.67 8.58 -2.35
CA ALA A 259 -8.55 7.53 -1.85
C ALA A 259 -9.12 7.88 -0.48
N ILE A 260 -8.27 8.26 0.47
CA ILE A 260 -8.71 8.59 1.83
C ILE A 260 -9.63 9.82 1.88
N GLN A 261 -9.45 10.79 0.97
CA GLN A 261 -10.34 11.96 0.85
C GLN A 261 -11.72 11.62 0.30
N ARG A 262 -11.83 10.57 -0.53
CA ARG A 262 -13.09 10.13 -1.16
C ARG A 262 -13.79 9.03 -0.37
N MET A 263 -13.06 8.41 0.53
CA MET A 263 -13.57 7.31 1.33
C MET A 263 -14.74 7.77 2.19
N THR A 264 -15.83 7.00 2.15
CA THR A 264 -16.93 7.19 3.09
C THR A 264 -16.40 7.18 4.52
N PRO A 265 -16.83 8.11 5.40
CA PRO A 265 -16.36 8.20 6.77
C PRO A 265 -16.40 6.85 7.48
N ARG A 266 -15.26 6.42 8.03
CA ARG A 266 -15.15 5.20 8.83
C ARG A 266 -14.00 5.31 9.82
N PRO A 267 -14.12 4.65 10.98
CA PRO A 267 -13.08 4.67 12.00
C PRO A 267 -11.74 4.21 11.41
N THR A 268 -10.72 5.05 11.57
CA THR A 268 -9.36 4.77 11.09
C THR A 268 -8.35 5.11 12.16
N LEU A 269 -7.58 4.10 12.59
CA LEU A 269 -6.44 4.25 13.49
C LEU A 269 -5.15 4.26 12.66
N PHE A 270 -4.43 5.36 12.71
CA PHE A 270 -3.09 5.48 12.15
C PHE A 270 -2.05 5.23 13.23
N ILE A 271 -1.07 4.39 12.93
CA ILE A 271 0.09 4.12 13.78
C ILE A 271 1.35 4.43 12.98
N HIS A 272 2.35 5.06 13.59
CA HIS A 272 3.63 5.34 12.95
C HIS A 272 4.75 5.44 13.96
N GLY A 273 5.93 4.94 13.63
CA GLY A 273 7.10 5.09 14.50
C GLY A 273 7.68 6.51 14.42
N GLU A 274 7.96 7.12 15.58
CA GLU A 274 8.52 8.47 15.65
C GLU A 274 9.90 8.56 14.95
N LYS A 275 10.75 7.53 15.16
CA LYS A 275 12.11 7.45 14.59
C LYS A 275 12.17 6.68 13.26
N ASP A 276 11.05 6.67 12.51
CA ASP A 276 11.02 6.08 11.17
C ASP A 276 11.85 6.92 10.19
N SER A 277 13.10 6.49 9.98
CA SER A 277 14.01 7.15 9.03
C SER A 277 13.79 6.69 7.58
N TYR A 278 12.98 5.65 7.38
CA TYR A 278 12.64 5.12 6.06
C TYR A 278 11.44 5.85 5.46
N LEU A 279 10.34 5.91 6.19
CA LEU A 279 9.14 6.67 5.83
C LEU A 279 8.87 7.74 6.90
N PRO A 280 9.05 9.02 6.59
CA PRO A 280 8.86 10.08 7.60
C PRO A 280 7.44 10.06 8.19
N VAL A 281 7.33 10.32 9.49
CA VAL A 281 6.05 10.36 10.23
C VAL A 281 5.04 11.34 9.62
N GLU A 282 5.52 12.34 8.88
CA GLU A 282 4.71 13.29 8.11
C GLU A 282 3.79 12.62 7.10
N GLN A 283 4.12 11.39 6.66
CA GLN A 283 3.25 10.61 5.77
C GLN A 283 1.95 10.22 6.47
N SER A 284 2.03 9.64 7.67
CA SER A 284 0.83 9.31 8.44
C SER A 284 0.10 10.56 8.95
N ARG A 285 0.81 11.61 9.33
CA ARG A 285 0.20 12.90 9.69
C ARG A 285 -0.59 13.50 8.53
N LEU A 286 -0.05 13.42 7.31
CA LEU A 286 -0.75 13.87 6.10
C LEU A 286 -2.02 13.05 5.85
N LEU A 287 -1.96 11.72 5.93
CA LEU A 287 -3.12 10.86 5.73
C LEU A 287 -4.16 11.07 6.83
N TYR A 288 -3.73 11.20 8.08
CA TYR A 288 -4.60 11.55 9.20
C TYR A 288 -5.30 12.89 8.99
N ALA A 289 -4.58 13.93 8.55
CA ALA A 289 -5.18 15.24 8.30
C ALA A 289 -6.30 15.19 7.24
N LEU A 290 -6.12 14.34 6.22
CA LEU A 290 -7.05 14.18 5.10
C LEU A 290 -8.23 13.23 5.38
N ALA A 291 -8.08 12.32 6.34
CA ALA A 291 -9.12 11.37 6.69
C ALA A 291 -10.34 12.06 7.33
N ALA A 292 -11.54 11.51 7.08
CA ALA A 292 -12.76 11.90 7.77
C ALA A 292 -12.78 11.35 9.21
N GLN A 293 -13.65 11.92 10.05
CA GLN A 293 -13.91 11.40 11.39
C GLN A 293 -14.77 10.10 11.32
N PRO A 294 -14.63 9.19 12.31
CA PRO A 294 -13.69 9.23 13.43
C PRO A 294 -12.29 8.75 13.01
N LYS A 295 -11.26 9.47 13.44
CA LYS A 295 -9.87 9.17 13.12
C LYS A 295 -8.96 9.34 14.34
N PHE A 296 -7.95 8.48 14.43
CA PHE A 296 -7.00 8.45 15.54
C PHE A 296 -5.58 8.35 15.00
N LEU A 297 -4.63 8.96 15.67
CA LEU A 297 -3.22 8.88 15.32
C LEU A 297 -2.39 8.61 16.57
N TRP A 298 -1.62 7.54 16.54
CA TRP A 298 -0.59 7.29 17.52
C TRP A 298 0.79 7.30 16.86
N VAL A 299 1.62 8.23 17.28
CA VAL A 299 3.04 8.26 16.92
C VAL A 299 3.79 7.57 18.03
N ALA A 300 4.30 6.37 17.77
CA ALA A 300 4.97 5.52 18.74
C ALA A 300 6.38 6.07 19.05
N PRO A 301 6.66 6.52 20.28
CA PRO A 301 7.97 7.05 20.64
C PRO A 301 9.07 6.03 20.38
N ASP A 302 10.25 6.48 19.99
CA ASP A 302 11.45 5.66 19.75
C ASP A 302 11.31 4.53 18.71
N ALA A 303 10.14 4.27 18.18
CA ALA A 303 9.91 3.21 17.22
C ALA A 303 10.38 3.62 15.82
N ARG A 304 11.01 2.67 15.11
CA ARG A 304 11.33 2.78 13.67
C ARG A 304 10.18 2.23 12.83
N HIS A 305 10.40 2.12 11.50
CA HIS A 305 9.40 1.59 10.58
C HIS A 305 8.91 0.20 10.99
N ASN A 306 7.59 0.04 11.14
CA ASN A 306 6.91 -1.20 11.57
C ASN A 306 7.42 -1.78 12.92
N GLN A 307 7.99 -0.95 13.80
CA GLN A 307 8.52 -1.40 15.08
C GLN A 307 7.69 -0.95 16.29
N ALA A 308 6.61 -0.22 16.10
CA ALA A 308 5.73 0.22 17.19
C ALA A 308 5.27 -0.96 18.07
N VAL A 309 4.89 -2.08 17.46
CA VAL A 309 4.49 -3.32 18.13
C VAL A 309 5.61 -3.96 18.97
N ALA A 310 6.87 -3.80 18.56
CA ALA A 310 8.01 -4.37 19.29
C ALA A 310 8.52 -3.46 20.41
N VAL A 311 8.46 -2.14 20.20
CA VAL A 311 8.95 -1.15 21.18
C VAL A 311 7.93 -0.94 22.29
N HIS A 312 6.63 -0.98 21.95
CA HIS A 312 5.55 -0.76 22.90
C HIS A 312 4.46 -1.85 22.80
N PRO A 313 4.77 -3.13 23.07
CA PRO A 313 3.86 -4.25 22.79
C PRO A 313 2.53 -4.14 23.54
N GLU A 314 2.56 -3.77 24.82
CA GLU A 314 1.34 -3.66 25.65
C GLU A 314 0.45 -2.49 25.20
N LEU A 315 1.03 -1.32 24.93
CA LEU A 315 0.28 -0.16 24.46
C LEU A 315 -0.27 -0.38 23.05
N TYR A 316 0.52 -0.99 22.17
CA TYR A 316 0.09 -1.35 20.82
C TYR A 316 -1.11 -2.29 20.85
N THR A 317 -1.01 -3.35 21.66
CA THR A 317 -2.10 -4.31 21.88
C THR A 317 -3.35 -3.62 22.40
N ARG A 318 -3.22 -2.87 23.49
CA ARG A 318 -4.36 -2.15 24.10
C ARG A 318 -5.03 -1.20 23.10
N LEU A 319 -4.27 -0.37 22.39
CA LEU A 319 -4.81 0.59 21.43
C LEU A 319 -5.55 -0.10 20.29
N THR A 320 -4.99 -1.19 19.75
CA THR A 320 -5.59 -1.89 18.60
C THR A 320 -6.84 -2.69 19.02
N VAL A 321 -6.80 -3.38 20.17
CA VAL A 321 -7.95 -4.12 20.70
C VAL A 321 -9.08 -3.17 21.06
N ASP A 322 -8.81 -2.14 21.89
CA ASP A 322 -9.82 -1.16 22.32
C ASP A 322 -10.47 -0.43 21.13
N PHE A 323 -9.66 -0.11 20.12
CA PHE A 323 -10.15 0.54 18.91
C PHE A 323 -11.10 -0.39 18.13
N LEU A 324 -10.72 -1.64 17.92
CA LEU A 324 -11.54 -2.61 17.20
C LEU A 324 -12.79 -3.00 18.01
N ASP A 325 -12.69 -3.14 19.32
CA ASP A 325 -13.85 -3.39 20.20
C ASP A 325 -14.88 -2.28 20.10
N ARG A 326 -14.42 -1.03 20.11
CA ARG A 326 -15.31 0.13 20.05
C ARG A 326 -15.96 0.31 18.71
N HIS A 327 -15.28 -0.03 17.63
CA HIS A 327 -15.71 0.36 16.29
C HIS A 327 -16.11 -0.81 15.38
N LEU A 328 -15.64 -2.03 15.64
CA LEU A 328 -16.01 -3.22 14.86
C LEU A 328 -16.94 -4.12 15.67
N ALA A 329 -16.55 -4.55 16.86
CA ALA A 329 -17.35 -5.47 17.68
C ALA A 329 -18.69 -4.86 18.09
N ALA A 330 -18.77 -3.55 18.25
CA ALA A 330 -20.02 -2.85 18.56
C ALA A 330 -21.03 -2.84 17.40
N LEU A 331 -20.60 -3.11 16.16
CA LEU A 331 -21.47 -3.16 14.98
C LEU A 331 -22.24 -4.50 14.83
N ALA A 332 -21.74 -5.58 15.45
CA ALA A 332 -22.31 -6.92 15.34
C ALA A 332 -22.44 -7.57 16.73
N PRO A 333 -23.34 -7.07 17.59
CA PRO A 333 -23.53 -7.61 18.94
C PRO A 333 -23.98 -9.09 18.92
N GLU A 334 -24.69 -9.54 17.88
CA GLU A 334 -25.14 -10.91 17.70
C GLU A 334 -24.00 -11.94 17.56
N LEU A 335 -22.80 -11.50 17.19
CA LEU A 335 -21.64 -12.42 17.11
C LEU A 335 -21.12 -12.86 18.48
N ARG A 336 -21.49 -12.14 19.55
CA ARG A 336 -21.03 -12.44 20.92
C ARG A 336 -21.64 -13.71 21.50
N ASP A 337 -22.81 -14.12 20.99
CA ASP A 337 -23.58 -15.25 21.52
C ASP A 337 -23.35 -16.55 20.75
N MET A 338 -22.52 -16.52 19.68
CA MET A 338 -22.25 -17.71 18.89
C MET A 338 -20.97 -18.41 19.34
N PRO A 339 -21.04 -19.73 19.63
CA PRO A 339 -19.85 -20.50 19.99
C PRO A 339 -18.87 -20.53 18.80
N SER A 340 -17.60 -20.30 19.07
CA SER A 340 -16.49 -20.52 18.15
C SER A 340 -16.33 -22.02 17.88
N GLY A 341 -17.23 -22.61 17.09
CA GLY A 341 -17.31 -24.03 16.83
C GLY A 341 -16.90 -24.36 15.40
N ARG A 342 -15.94 -25.27 15.28
CA ARG A 342 -15.67 -26.02 14.06
C ARG A 342 -16.96 -26.57 13.49
N ASN A 343 -17.47 -26.05 12.38
CA ASN A 343 -18.25 -26.87 11.44
C ASN A 343 -18.58 -26.08 10.16
N ALA A 344 -18.40 -26.81 9.07
CA ALA A 344 -18.77 -26.55 7.69
C ALA A 344 -17.77 -25.66 6.89
N VAL A 345 -16.72 -26.31 6.46
CA VAL A 345 -16.04 -25.95 5.22
C VAL A 345 -16.93 -26.39 4.06
N PRO A 346 -17.44 -25.50 3.20
CA PRO A 346 -17.96 -25.93 1.91
C PRO A 346 -16.79 -26.42 1.06
N ARG A 347 -16.84 -27.66 0.63
CA ARG A 347 -15.92 -28.20 -0.37
C ARG A 347 -16.04 -27.37 -1.65
N THR A 348 -14.91 -26.83 -2.10
CA THR A 348 -14.63 -26.34 -3.45
C THR A 348 -15.62 -25.33 -4.03
N SER A 349 -15.26 -24.04 -3.98
CA SER A 349 -15.80 -23.06 -4.91
C SER A 349 -15.53 -23.47 -6.36
N ARG A 350 -16.58 -23.71 -7.13
CA ARG A 350 -16.51 -23.84 -8.58
C ARG A 350 -15.85 -22.56 -9.14
N PRO A 351 -14.97 -22.68 -10.13
CA PRO A 351 -14.45 -21.48 -10.80
C PRO A 351 -15.61 -20.73 -11.44
N LEU A 352 -15.70 -19.45 -11.18
CA LEU A 352 -16.57 -18.49 -11.87
C LEU A 352 -16.08 -18.28 -13.31
N ALA A 353 -16.25 -19.29 -14.14
CA ALA A 353 -16.05 -19.21 -15.58
C ALA A 353 -17.21 -19.94 -16.25
N ALA A 354 -18.32 -19.25 -16.46
CA ALA A 354 -19.28 -19.51 -17.53
C ALA A 354 -20.55 -18.65 -17.34
N SER A 355 -20.51 -17.38 -17.63
CA SER A 355 -21.73 -16.59 -17.93
C SER A 355 -21.37 -15.29 -18.67
N LEU A 356 -20.67 -15.42 -19.79
CA LEU A 356 -20.61 -14.38 -20.85
C LEU A 356 -20.45 -15.06 -22.19
N ALA A 357 -21.41 -15.86 -22.56
CA ALA A 357 -21.62 -16.28 -23.95
C ALA A 357 -23.11 -16.51 -24.12
N THR A 358 -23.83 -15.47 -24.52
CA THR A 358 -25.03 -15.43 -25.37
C THR A 358 -25.74 -14.10 -25.19
N SER A 359 -25.41 -13.14 -26.01
CA SER A 359 -26.39 -12.31 -26.72
C SER A 359 -25.67 -11.59 -27.86
N ARG A 360 -26.17 -11.93 -29.00
CA ARG A 360 -25.82 -11.36 -30.32
C ARG A 360 -26.09 -9.84 -30.35
#